data_41f4e1bb767eaa63f2304f6c7a235467
#
_entry.id   41f4e1bb767eaa63f2304f6c7a235467
#
_cell.length_a   1.000
_cell.length_b   1.000
_cell.length_c   1.000
_cell.angle_alpha   90.00
_cell.angle_beta   90.00
_cell.angle_gamma   90.00
#
_symmetry.space_group_name_H-M   'P 1'
#
loop_
_entity.id
_entity.type
_entity.pdbx_description
1 polymer ?
#
loop_
_entity_poly.entity_id
_entity_poly.type
_entity_poly.pdbx_seq_one_letter_code
_entity_poly.pdbx_strand_id
1 'polypeptide(L)'
;NGLKGLGYNQQFMADLSDRVADSFCGVGNPFSLGEIPSGGRVLDIGCGAGVDTLLAAKLAGASGKVLGIDLSAEMVQKANANKKKVGADNIDFQQGEVQDLVGMEALFHVVISNGVFNLIPEKEAALQAVYRLLKPGGMLFLPDQFVSGVPSEKQKDRVATWFQ
;
A
#
# COMPACT_ATOMS: atom_id res chain seq x y z
N ASN A 1 -3.03 14.50 -11.93
CA ASN A 1 -3.61 13.78 -10.81
C ASN A 1 -3.54 12.27 -11.09
N GLY A 2 -2.58 11.57 -10.45
CA GLY A 2 -2.24 10.16 -10.75
C GLY A 2 -3.41 9.18 -10.50
N LEU A 3 -4.37 9.53 -9.67
CA LEU A 3 -5.56 8.71 -9.39
C LEU A 3 -6.59 8.69 -10.55
N LYS A 4 -6.60 9.74 -11.39
CA LYS A 4 -7.51 9.80 -12.55
C LYS A 4 -7.06 8.78 -13.60
N GLY A 5 -7.94 7.85 -13.94
CA GLY A 5 -7.68 6.80 -14.91
C GLY A 5 -7.30 5.44 -14.31
N LEU A 6 -7.03 5.34 -13.01
CA LEU A 6 -6.75 4.07 -12.33
C LEU A 6 -8.02 3.37 -11.79
N GLY A 7 -9.20 3.94 -12.01
CA GLY A 7 -10.47 3.31 -11.63
C GLY A 7 -10.82 3.39 -10.14
N TYR A 8 -10.23 4.32 -9.40
CA TYR A 8 -10.62 4.58 -8.01
C TYR A 8 -12.05 5.11 -7.93
N ASN A 9 -12.74 4.80 -6.84
CA ASN A 9 -14.10 5.27 -6.59
C ASN A 9 -14.15 6.81 -6.58
N GLN A 10 -15.01 7.40 -7.43
CA GLN A 10 -15.12 8.85 -7.60
C GLN A 10 -15.54 9.57 -6.31
N GLN A 11 -16.43 8.95 -5.52
CA GLN A 11 -16.87 9.53 -4.24
C GLN A 11 -15.71 9.61 -3.23
N PHE A 12 -14.88 8.56 -3.17
CA PHE A 12 -13.68 8.59 -2.34
C PHE A 12 -12.73 9.70 -2.78
N MET A 13 -12.53 9.83 -4.10
CA MET A 13 -11.66 10.88 -4.64
C MET A 13 -12.17 12.30 -4.36
N ALA A 14 -13.50 12.49 -4.35
CA ALA A 14 -14.10 13.77 -4.00
C ALA A 14 -13.95 14.13 -2.51
N ASP A 15 -13.88 13.11 -1.64
CA ASP A 15 -13.67 13.30 -0.19
C ASP A 15 -12.20 13.60 0.16
N LEU A 16 -11.25 13.32 -0.76
CA LEU A 16 -9.85 13.67 -0.59
C LEU A 16 -9.59 15.12 -0.99
N SER A 17 -8.86 15.85 -0.17
CA SER A 17 -8.34 17.16 -0.61
C SER A 17 -7.35 16.97 -1.77
N ASP A 18 -7.29 17.93 -2.69
CA ASP A 18 -6.37 17.91 -3.84
C ASP A 18 -4.92 17.59 -3.43
N ARG A 19 -4.45 18.17 -2.32
CA ARG A 19 -3.09 17.92 -1.79
C ARG A 19 -2.86 16.47 -1.38
N VAL A 20 -3.88 15.76 -0.87
CA VAL A 20 -3.76 14.34 -0.54
C VAL A 20 -3.75 13.52 -1.82
N ALA A 21 -4.65 13.82 -2.74
CA ALA A 21 -4.73 13.15 -4.04
C ALA A 21 -3.46 13.35 -4.89
N ASP A 22 -2.83 14.53 -4.82
CA ASP A 22 -1.59 14.84 -5.55
C ASP A 22 -0.34 14.16 -4.96
N SER A 23 -0.43 13.68 -3.72
CA SER A 23 0.65 12.90 -3.08
C SER A 23 0.66 11.41 -3.46
N PHE A 24 -0.28 10.96 -4.29
CA PHE A 24 -0.38 9.58 -4.73
C PHE A 24 0.68 9.24 -5.79
N CYS A 25 1.43 8.16 -5.55
CA CYS A 25 2.48 7.66 -6.43
C CYS A 25 2.26 6.20 -6.87
N GLY A 26 1.10 5.60 -6.58
CA GLY A 26 0.79 4.23 -6.98
C GLY A 26 0.67 4.04 -8.49
N VAL A 27 0.85 2.81 -8.94
CA VAL A 27 0.85 2.43 -10.37
C VAL A 27 -0.45 1.77 -10.81
N GLY A 28 -1.33 1.43 -9.86
CA GLY A 28 -2.61 0.78 -10.13
C GLY A 28 -3.63 1.05 -9.03
N ASN A 29 -4.73 0.29 -9.07
CA ASN A 29 -5.77 0.30 -8.05
C ASN A 29 -5.85 -1.07 -7.37
N PRO A 30 -5.32 -1.24 -6.14
CA PRO A 30 -5.35 -2.53 -5.45
C PRO A 30 -6.78 -3.02 -5.19
N PHE A 31 -7.74 -2.11 -5.03
CA PHE A 31 -9.14 -2.45 -4.74
C PHE A 31 -9.93 -2.97 -5.95
N SER A 32 -9.33 -2.96 -7.14
CA SER A 32 -9.87 -3.66 -8.33
C SER A 32 -9.59 -5.17 -8.31
N LEU A 33 -8.68 -5.63 -7.43
CA LEU A 33 -8.25 -7.03 -7.34
C LEU A 33 -9.10 -7.84 -6.35
N GLY A 34 -9.87 -7.19 -5.50
CA GLY A 34 -10.72 -7.86 -4.52
C GLY A 34 -11.34 -6.89 -3.52
N GLU A 35 -12.06 -7.44 -2.55
CA GLU A 35 -12.79 -6.68 -1.55
C GLU A 35 -12.05 -6.63 -0.21
N ILE A 36 -12.17 -5.52 0.49
CA ILE A 36 -11.79 -5.41 1.90
C ILE A 36 -12.99 -5.84 2.75
N PRO A 37 -12.86 -6.89 3.57
CA PRO A 37 -13.96 -7.33 4.41
C PRO A 37 -14.32 -6.28 5.48
N SER A 38 -15.61 -6.08 5.73
CA SER A 38 -16.07 -5.21 6.81
C SER A 38 -15.52 -5.71 8.16
N GLY A 39 -14.97 -4.81 8.98
CA GLY A 39 -14.24 -5.14 10.20
C GLY A 39 -12.87 -5.76 9.96
N GLY A 40 -12.41 -5.82 8.71
CA GLY A 40 -11.15 -6.44 8.32
C GLY A 40 -9.92 -5.72 8.87
N ARG A 41 -8.84 -6.48 9.04
CA ARG A 41 -7.50 -5.94 9.31
C ARG A 41 -6.71 -5.92 8.01
N VAL A 42 -6.17 -4.77 7.65
CA VAL A 42 -5.43 -4.53 6.41
C VAL A 42 -4.04 -4.02 6.72
N LEU A 43 -3.05 -4.51 5.97
CA LEU A 43 -1.69 -3.96 5.94
C LEU A 43 -1.46 -3.30 4.58
N ASP A 44 -0.93 -2.09 4.59
CA ASP A 44 -0.50 -1.35 3.39
C ASP A 44 1.02 -1.20 3.40
N ILE A 45 1.70 -1.92 2.48
CA ILE A 45 3.16 -1.93 2.38
C ILE A 45 3.61 -0.86 1.38
N GLY A 46 4.47 0.06 1.84
CA GLY A 46 4.87 1.23 1.08
C GLY A 46 3.73 2.22 0.94
N CYS A 47 3.09 2.53 2.05
CA CYS A 47 1.87 3.34 2.10
C CYS A 47 2.04 4.78 1.58
N GLY A 48 3.28 5.26 1.43
CA GLY A 48 3.57 6.62 1.01
C GLY A 48 2.83 7.64 1.89
N ALA A 49 2.14 8.59 1.27
CA ALA A 49 1.34 9.59 1.99
C ALA A 49 -0.03 9.06 2.48
N GLY A 50 -0.29 7.74 2.37
CA GLY A 50 -1.41 7.05 2.99
C GLY A 50 -2.70 7.05 2.18
N VAL A 51 -2.70 7.32 0.88
CA VAL A 51 -3.94 7.40 0.07
C VAL A 51 -4.67 6.06 0.04
N ASP A 52 -3.98 4.96 -0.29
CA ASP A 52 -4.56 3.62 -0.31
C ASP A 52 -4.95 3.16 1.10
N THR A 53 -4.13 3.49 2.10
CA THR A 53 -4.43 3.21 3.52
C THR A 53 -5.74 3.87 3.96
N LEU A 54 -5.97 5.14 3.58
CA LEU A 54 -7.21 5.88 3.88
C LEU A 54 -8.43 5.22 3.22
N LEU A 55 -8.30 4.80 1.96
CA LEU A 55 -9.38 4.08 1.29
C LEU A 55 -9.64 2.72 1.92
N ALA A 56 -8.58 1.95 2.22
CA ALA A 56 -8.71 0.66 2.90
C ALA A 56 -9.46 0.81 4.25
N ALA A 57 -9.16 1.86 5.02
CA ALA A 57 -9.82 2.14 6.29
C ALA A 57 -11.31 2.46 6.12
N LYS A 58 -11.65 3.25 5.09
CA LYS A 58 -13.05 3.55 4.75
C LYS A 58 -13.81 2.27 4.37
N LEU A 59 -13.19 1.40 3.55
CA LEU A 59 -13.79 0.13 3.12
C LEU A 59 -13.93 -0.87 4.27
N ALA A 60 -12.94 -0.97 5.15
CA ALA A 60 -12.99 -1.82 6.34
C ALA A 60 -14.03 -1.37 7.38
N GLY A 61 -14.43 -0.09 7.34
CA GLY A 61 -15.39 0.49 8.26
C GLY A 61 -14.83 0.72 9.67
N ALA A 62 -15.66 1.26 10.57
CA ALA A 62 -15.23 1.70 11.89
C ALA A 62 -14.66 0.59 12.78
N SER A 63 -15.09 -0.65 12.62
CA SER A 63 -14.58 -1.82 13.36
C SER A 63 -13.32 -2.43 12.75
N GLY A 64 -12.97 -2.06 11.52
CA GLY A 64 -11.74 -2.47 10.85
C GLY A 64 -10.51 -1.77 11.40
N LYS A 65 -9.32 -2.29 11.09
CA LYS A 65 -8.02 -1.70 11.45
C LYS A 65 -7.08 -1.75 10.26
N VAL A 66 -6.39 -0.65 10.01
CA VAL A 66 -5.41 -0.58 8.92
C VAL A 66 -4.07 -0.12 9.47
N LEU A 67 -3.02 -0.85 9.10
CA LEU A 67 -1.64 -0.47 9.36
C LEU A 67 -0.99 -0.10 8.02
N GLY A 68 -0.49 1.12 7.90
CA GLY A 68 0.36 1.54 6.80
C GLY A 68 1.83 1.56 7.23
N ILE A 69 2.70 0.97 6.44
CA ILE A 69 4.15 1.04 6.67
C ILE A 69 4.87 1.64 5.48
N ASP A 70 5.91 2.42 5.75
CA ASP A 70 6.79 2.99 4.73
C ASP A 70 8.21 3.15 5.28
N LEU A 71 9.22 2.99 4.44
CA LEU A 71 10.63 3.21 4.81
C LEU A 71 10.93 4.66 5.10
N SER A 72 10.23 5.58 4.44
CA SER A 72 10.45 7.01 4.54
C SER A 72 9.70 7.60 5.74
N ALA A 73 10.45 8.08 6.74
CA ALA A 73 9.88 8.83 7.86
C ALA A 73 9.07 10.06 7.40
N GLU A 74 9.49 10.71 6.30
CA GLU A 74 8.78 11.84 5.71
C GLU A 74 7.40 11.42 5.18
N MET A 75 7.31 10.27 4.51
CA MET A 75 6.05 9.73 4.04
C MET A 75 5.12 9.36 5.20
N VAL A 76 5.63 8.71 6.23
CA VAL A 76 4.87 8.40 7.45
C VAL A 76 4.35 9.68 8.13
N GLN A 77 5.14 10.75 8.18
CA GLN A 77 4.67 12.04 8.70
C GLN A 77 3.56 12.64 7.84
N LYS A 78 3.69 12.61 6.51
CA LYS A 78 2.63 13.06 5.57
C LYS A 78 1.36 12.23 5.72
N ALA A 79 1.49 10.90 5.83
CA ALA A 79 0.36 10.00 6.03
C ALA A 79 -0.39 10.31 7.33
N ASN A 80 0.33 10.52 8.43
CA ASN A 80 -0.26 10.93 9.70
C ASN A 80 -0.96 12.29 9.63
N ALA A 81 -0.39 13.26 8.89
CA ALA A 81 -1.04 14.55 8.67
C ALA A 81 -2.33 14.40 7.84
N ASN A 82 -2.33 13.53 6.83
CA ASN A 82 -3.50 13.25 6.01
C ASN A 82 -4.59 12.50 6.80
N LYS A 83 -4.21 11.51 7.62
CA LYS A 83 -5.12 10.83 8.58
C LYS A 83 -5.88 11.83 9.45
N LYS A 84 -5.17 12.80 10.04
CA LYS A 84 -5.78 13.83 10.89
C LYS A 84 -6.78 14.71 10.13
N LYS A 85 -6.49 15.06 8.88
CA LYS A 85 -7.39 15.90 8.04
C LYS A 85 -8.72 15.22 7.74
N VAL A 86 -8.71 13.89 7.56
CA VAL A 86 -9.92 13.13 7.23
C VAL A 86 -10.60 12.54 8.48
N GLY A 87 -9.99 12.67 9.66
CA GLY A 87 -10.55 12.18 10.92
C GLY A 87 -10.65 10.64 10.99
N ALA A 88 -9.69 9.93 10.42
CA ALA A 88 -9.68 8.46 10.42
C ALA A 88 -9.01 7.92 11.69
N ASP A 89 -9.77 7.29 12.58
CA ASP A 89 -9.27 6.79 13.89
C ASP A 89 -8.82 5.33 13.84
N ASN A 90 -9.15 4.60 12.80
CA ASN A 90 -8.87 3.17 12.64
C ASN A 90 -7.60 2.86 11.83
N ILE A 91 -6.69 3.82 11.73
CA ILE A 91 -5.42 3.70 10.99
C ILE A 91 -4.25 3.94 11.93
N ASP A 92 -3.21 3.14 11.78
CA ASP A 92 -1.88 3.41 12.33
C ASP A 92 -0.85 3.46 11.21
N PHE A 93 0.14 4.37 11.34
CA PHE A 93 1.27 4.46 10.41
C PHE A 93 2.58 4.23 11.16
N GLN A 94 3.44 3.40 10.58
CA GLN A 94 4.72 3.01 11.15
C GLN A 94 5.82 3.11 10.10
N GLN A 95 6.99 3.62 10.49
CA GLN A 95 8.19 3.51 9.68
C GLN A 95 8.80 2.12 9.83
N GLY A 96 9.13 1.48 8.71
CA GLY A 96 9.78 0.15 8.70
C GLY A 96 9.49 -0.64 7.45
N GLU A 97 10.07 -1.84 7.42
CA GLU A 97 9.89 -2.84 6.37
C GLU A 97 8.91 -3.92 6.80
N VAL A 98 8.36 -4.64 5.82
CA VAL A 98 7.42 -5.74 6.10
C VAL A 98 8.07 -6.88 6.88
N GLN A 99 9.37 -7.10 6.70
CA GLN A 99 10.16 -8.11 7.40
C GLN A 99 10.26 -7.84 8.91
N ASP A 100 10.16 -6.55 9.31
CA ASP A 100 10.29 -6.11 10.71
C ASP A 100 9.01 -6.33 11.53
N LEU A 101 7.89 -6.67 10.87
CA LEU A 101 6.61 -6.90 11.54
C LEU A 101 6.59 -8.27 12.23
N VAL A 102 7.15 -8.32 13.43
CA VAL A 102 7.21 -9.51 14.28
C VAL A 102 6.05 -9.50 15.28
N GLY A 103 5.47 -10.66 15.57
CA GLY A 103 4.34 -10.80 16.50
C GLY A 103 2.99 -10.42 15.91
N MET A 104 2.91 -10.27 14.58
CA MET A 104 1.68 -9.97 13.83
C MET A 104 1.28 -11.12 12.90
N GLU A 105 1.77 -12.33 13.16
CA GLU A 105 1.52 -13.52 12.33
C GLU A 105 0.02 -13.84 12.28
N ALA A 106 -0.45 -14.20 11.09
CA ALA A 106 -1.85 -14.51 10.80
C ALA A 106 -2.85 -13.44 11.29
N LEU A 107 -2.47 -12.15 11.20
CA LEU A 107 -3.26 -11.03 11.70
C LEU A 107 -4.13 -10.37 10.62
N PHE A 108 -3.61 -10.28 9.39
CA PHE A 108 -4.23 -9.49 8.34
C PHE A 108 -5.14 -10.32 7.43
N HIS A 109 -6.31 -9.80 7.11
CA HIS A 109 -7.23 -10.36 6.12
C HIS A 109 -6.78 -10.02 4.70
N VAL A 110 -6.25 -8.81 4.52
CA VAL A 110 -5.74 -8.32 3.26
C VAL A 110 -4.42 -7.58 3.49
N VAL A 111 -3.47 -7.83 2.60
CA VAL A 111 -2.26 -7.01 2.44
C VAL A 111 -2.37 -6.31 1.09
N ILE A 112 -2.13 -5.02 1.06
CA ILE A 112 -2.05 -4.23 -0.18
C ILE A 112 -0.64 -3.67 -0.35
N SER A 113 -0.19 -3.53 -1.59
CA SER A 113 1.05 -2.85 -1.93
C SER A 113 0.96 -2.33 -3.36
N ASN A 114 1.22 -1.06 -3.59
CA ASN A 114 0.97 -0.41 -4.87
C ASN A 114 2.24 0.25 -5.42
N GLY A 115 2.93 -0.43 -6.34
CA GLY A 115 4.15 0.07 -7.00
C GLY A 115 5.38 0.07 -6.10
N VAL A 116 5.50 -0.89 -5.18
CA VAL A 116 6.58 -0.96 -4.19
C VAL A 116 7.43 -2.21 -4.32
N PHE A 117 6.83 -3.37 -4.62
CA PHE A 117 7.56 -4.63 -4.69
C PHE A 117 8.65 -4.65 -5.76
N ASN A 118 8.47 -3.93 -6.87
CA ASN A 118 9.51 -3.74 -7.88
C ASN A 118 10.77 -3.08 -7.28
N LEU A 119 10.64 -2.27 -6.23
CA LEU A 119 11.72 -1.55 -5.55
C LEU A 119 12.39 -2.36 -4.43
N ILE A 120 11.76 -3.42 -3.92
CA ILE A 120 12.32 -4.24 -2.83
C ILE A 120 13.42 -5.14 -3.40
N PRO A 121 14.68 -5.06 -2.89
CA PRO A 121 15.74 -5.95 -3.34
C PRO A 121 15.46 -7.42 -2.98
N GLU A 122 15.11 -7.70 -1.73
CA GLU A 122 14.87 -9.04 -1.18
C GLU A 122 13.39 -9.44 -1.32
N LYS A 123 12.90 -9.52 -2.58
CA LYS A 123 11.48 -9.79 -2.88
C LYS A 123 10.94 -11.08 -2.27
N GLU A 124 11.77 -12.14 -2.26
CA GLU A 124 11.38 -13.42 -1.70
C GLU A 124 11.15 -13.32 -0.19
N ALA A 125 12.06 -12.67 0.53
CA ALA A 125 11.94 -12.45 1.98
C ALA A 125 10.69 -11.59 2.29
N ALA A 126 10.43 -10.57 1.50
CA ALA A 126 9.23 -9.74 1.64
C ALA A 126 7.94 -10.55 1.41
N LEU A 127 7.88 -11.39 0.37
CA LEU A 127 6.72 -12.25 0.11
C LEU A 127 6.53 -13.31 1.19
N GLN A 128 7.62 -13.89 1.72
CA GLN A 128 7.55 -14.81 2.86
C GLN A 128 7.02 -14.10 4.13
N ALA A 129 7.43 -12.85 4.37
CA ALA A 129 6.89 -12.04 5.45
C ALA A 129 5.39 -11.78 5.26
N VAL A 130 4.96 -11.37 4.07
CA VAL A 130 3.54 -11.19 3.73
C VAL A 130 2.73 -12.46 3.97
N TYR A 131 3.23 -13.60 3.50
CA TYR A 131 2.57 -14.90 3.71
C TYR A 131 2.37 -15.21 5.20
N ARG A 132 3.38 -14.96 6.02
CA ARG A 132 3.32 -15.17 7.47
C ARG A 132 2.31 -14.24 8.15
N LEU A 133 2.20 -13.01 7.69
CA LEU A 133 1.31 -11.98 8.25
C LEU A 133 -0.15 -12.18 7.87
N LEU A 134 -0.43 -12.81 6.73
CA LEU A 134 -1.78 -13.10 6.26
C LEU A 134 -2.44 -14.20 7.09
N LYS A 135 -3.71 -14.02 7.39
CA LYS A 135 -4.57 -15.09 7.91
C LYS A 135 -4.72 -16.21 6.87
N PRO A 136 -5.04 -17.45 7.31
CA PRO A 136 -5.53 -18.47 6.38
C PRO A 136 -6.69 -17.92 5.53
N GLY A 137 -6.56 -18.00 4.20
CA GLY A 137 -7.54 -17.43 3.25
C GLY A 137 -7.42 -15.91 3.05
N GLY A 138 -6.45 -15.25 3.68
CA GLY A 138 -6.14 -13.85 3.42
C GLY A 138 -5.55 -13.62 2.03
N MET A 139 -5.63 -12.40 1.53
CA MET A 139 -5.26 -12.04 0.16
C MET A 139 -4.20 -10.94 0.11
N LEU A 140 -3.32 -11.03 -0.91
CA LEU A 140 -2.40 -9.97 -1.29
C LEU A 140 -2.90 -9.29 -2.56
N PHE A 141 -3.15 -7.97 -2.50
CA PHE A 141 -3.46 -7.12 -3.65
C PHE A 141 -2.21 -6.35 -4.07
N LEU A 142 -1.64 -6.73 -5.19
CA LEU A 142 -0.31 -6.27 -5.63
C LEU A 142 -0.35 -5.70 -7.06
N PRO A 143 -0.89 -4.49 -7.28
CA PRO A 143 -0.61 -3.76 -8.51
C PRO A 143 0.84 -3.29 -8.52
N ASP A 144 1.59 -3.72 -9.53
CA ASP A 144 3.00 -3.36 -9.66
C ASP A 144 3.45 -3.34 -11.13
N GLN A 145 4.64 -2.83 -11.38
CA GLN A 145 5.26 -2.80 -12.69
C GLN A 145 6.13 -4.04 -12.89
N PHE A 146 5.82 -4.81 -13.92
CA PHE A 146 6.57 -6.00 -14.30
C PHE A 146 7.15 -5.85 -15.69
N VAL A 147 8.38 -6.32 -15.88
CA VAL A 147 8.99 -6.44 -17.20
C VAL A 147 8.51 -7.73 -17.84
N SER A 148 7.82 -7.64 -18.98
CA SER A 148 7.45 -8.81 -19.78
C SER A 148 8.60 -9.21 -20.70
N GLY A 149 9.11 -10.43 -20.55
CA GLY A 149 10.21 -11.00 -21.37
C GLY A 149 11.60 -10.77 -20.77
N VAL A 150 12.63 -11.09 -21.56
CA VAL A 150 14.03 -10.87 -21.15
C VAL A 150 14.38 -9.40 -21.36
N PRO A 151 14.75 -8.65 -20.29
CA PRO A 151 15.12 -7.24 -20.43
C PRO A 151 16.33 -7.08 -21.35
N SER A 152 16.25 -6.14 -22.29
CA SER A 152 17.43 -5.70 -23.06
C SER A 152 18.45 -5.03 -22.12
N GLU A 153 19.74 -4.97 -22.52
CA GLU A 153 20.77 -4.29 -21.71
C GLU A 153 20.38 -2.85 -21.35
N LYS A 154 19.81 -2.08 -22.30
CA LYS A 154 19.31 -0.72 -22.03
C LYS A 154 18.18 -0.67 -21.00
N GLN A 155 17.35 -1.71 -20.89
CA GLN A 155 16.29 -1.81 -19.88
C GLN A 155 16.88 -2.18 -18.51
N LYS A 156 17.90 -3.04 -18.48
CA LYS A 156 18.63 -3.37 -17.24
C LYS A 156 19.29 -2.14 -16.64
N ASP A 157 19.94 -1.31 -17.48
CA ASP A 157 20.57 -0.07 -17.04
C ASP A 157 19.55 0.93 -16.48
N ARG A 158 18.36 1.05 -17.10
CA ARG A 158 17.28 1.91 -16.59
C ARG A 158 16.71 1.43 -15.27
N VAL A 159 16.59 0.12 -15.08
CA VAL A 159 16.15 -0.44 -13.80
C VAL A 159 17.21 -0.23 -12.72
N ALA A 160 18.49 -0.37 -13.04
CA ALA A 160 19.58 -0.13 -12.10
C ALA A 160 19.63 1.33 -11.58
N THR A 161 19.19 2.32 -12.40
CA THR A 161 19.11 3.72 -11.97
C THR A 161 17.95 4.04 -11.03
N TRP A 162 16.99 3.13 -10.86
CA TRP A 162 15.91 3.32 -9.89
C TRP A 162 16.32 3.03 -8.44
N PHE A 163 17.50 2.40 -8.27
CA PHE A 163 18.04 2.03 -6.97
C PHE A 163 19.20 2.94 -6.51
N GLN A 164 19.47 4.04 -7.21
CA GLN A 164 20.44 5.07 -6.85
C GLN A 164 19.72 6.35 -6.39
#